data_6ed7cf0b6d6476785a609a4cd67c4dc0
#
_entry.id   6ed7cf0b6d6476785a609a4cd67c4dc0
#
_cell.length_a   1.000
_cell.length_b   1.000
_cell.length_c   1.000
_cell.angle_alpha   90.00
_cell.angle_beta   90.00
_cell.angle_gamma   90.00
#
_symmetry.space_group_name_H-M   'P 1'
#
loop_
_entity.id
_entity.type
_entity.pdbx_description
1 polymer ?
#
loop_
_entity_poly.entity_id
_entity_poly.type
_entity_poly.pdbx_seq_one_letter_code
_entity_poly.pdbx_strand_id
1 'polypeptide(L)'
;MTEQELQQYLLSEYPMENEGCEWKEFKNMKNDFNGKEKDDVISYISALSNMEGGHLVIGVVDKTLEIVGTNTYNYDVQKARLRMTDLCANLPSEGLLVEEFITEDSHKTVWVIHVPKHMKRRPVYAHSKAWQRLDDSLVELTDSRLNVILDEHDSAYDWTAQIVATATIDDLDSDAIKLAREGYKQRYPKFAKECDSWKDVVFLDKACLTIEGKISNTTIAGNKSTWALVND
;
A
#
# COMPACT_ATOMS: atom_id res chain seq x y z
N MET A 1 -30.39 2.23 -18.31
CA MET A 1 -30.08 3.67 -18.55
C MET A 1 -29.83 3.88 -20.03
N THR A 2 -30.31 4.98 -20.58
CA THR A 2 -29.92 5.43 -21.92
C THR A 2 -28.47 5.90 -21.93
N GLU A 3 -27.91 6.04 -23.12
CA GLU A 3 -26.52 6.54 -23.28
C GLU A 3 -26.33 7.93 -22.63
N GLN A 4 -27.32 8.81 -22.78
CA GLN A 4 -27.28 10.15 -22.19
C GLN A 4 -27.35 10.12 -20.66
N GLU A 5 -28.20 9.27 -20.08
CA GLU A 5 -28.30 9.10 -18.63
C GLU A 5 -27.01 8.50 -18.04
N LEU A 6 -26.43 7.51 -18.73
CA LEU A 6 -25.17 6.92 -18.29
C LEU A 6 -24.03 7.94 -18.38
N GLN A 7 -23.96 8.74 -19.43
CA GLN A 7 -22.95 9.80 -19.54
C GLN A 7 -23.09 10.83 -18.42
N GLN A 8 -24.32 11.25 -18.08
CA GLN A 8 -24.56 12.15 -16.95
C GLN A 8 -24.14 11.54 -15.63
N TYR A 9 -24.46 10.27 -15.40
CA TYR A 9 -24.04 9.53 -14.22
C TYR A 9 -22.50 9.48 -14.11
N LEU A 10 -21.81 9.09 -15.18
CA LEU A 10 -20.34 9.03 -15.20
C LEU A 10 -19.71 10.41 -14.95
N LEU A 11 -20.29 11.49 -15.51
CA LEU A 11 -19.83 12.86 -15.25
C LEU A 11 -20.06 13.31 -13.81
N SER A 12 -21.10 12.79 -13.14
CA SER A 12 -21.33 13.12 -11.73
C SER A 12 -20.40 12.39 -10.78
N GLU A 13 -20.11 11.12 -11.06
CA GLU A 13 -19.29 10.27 -10.20
C GLU A 13 -17.78 10.36 -10.51
N TYR A 14 -17.44 10.58 -11.78
CA TYR A 14 -16.06 10.62 -12.30
C TYR A 14 -15.83 11.88 -13.13
N PRO A 15 -15.96 13.09 -12.55
CA PRO A 15 -16.10 14.34 -13.32
C PRO A 15 -14.85 14.79 -14.06
N MET A 16 -13.68 14.29 -13.68
CA MET A 16 -12.40 14.74 -14.24
C MET A 16 -11.38 13.61 -14.26
N GLU A 17 -10.57 13.58 -15.30
CA GLU A 17 -9.32 12.86 -15.26
C GLU A 17 -8.36 13.51 -14.27
N ASN A 18 -7.77 12.70 -13.42
CA ASN A 18 -6.80 13.11 -12.42
C ASN A 18 -5.92 11.91 -12.04
N GLU A 19 -5.08 12.05 -11.03
CA GLU A 19 -4.21 10.95 -10.58
C GLU A 19 -4.97 9.67 -10.15
N GLY A 20 -6.22 9.80 -9.73
CA GLY A 20 -7.08 8.69 -9.30
C GLY A 20 -8.19 8.30 -10.28
N CYS A 21 -8.29 8.94 -11.43
CA CYS A 21 -9.34 8.62 -12.41
C CYS A 21 -8.80 8.72 -13.85
N GLU A 22 -9.07 7.71 -14.63
CA GLU A 22 -8.65 7.63 -16.03
C GLU A 22 -9.80 7.18 -16.91
N TRP A 23 -9.95 7.78 -18.09
CA TRP A 23 -10.95 7.45 -19.11
C TRP A 23 -10.28 6.92 -20.38
N LYS A 24 -10.75 5.77 -20.87
CA LYS A 24 -10.13 5.16 -22.05
C LYS A 24 -11.17 4.53 -22.97
N GLU A 25 -10.95 4.67 -24.26
CA GLU A 25 -11.80 4.03 -25.25
C GLU A 25 -11.73 2.51 -25.16
N PHE A 26 -10.56 1.92 -25.14
CA PHE A 26 -10.32 0.48 -25.12
C PHE A 26 -11.44 -0.33 -25.78
N LYS A 27 -11.53 -0.21 -27.10
CA LYS A 27 -12.69 -0.69 -27.89
C LYS A 27 -12.88 -2.20 -27.87
N ASN A 28 -11.82 -2.97 -27.56
CA ASN A 28 -11.87 -4.42 -27.62
C ASN A 28 -10.95 -5.06 -26.56
N MET A 29 -11.54 -5.62 -25.53
CA MET A 29 -10.83 -6.26 -24.43
C MET A 29 -9.96 -7.47 -24.86
N LYS A 30 -10.18 -8.03 -26.04
CA LYS A 30 -9.27 -9.06 -26.56
C LYS A 30 -7.84 -8.55 -26.75
N ASN A 31 -7.72 -7.31 -27.20
CA ASN A 31 -6.43 -6.70 -27.55
C ASN A 31 -5.96 -5.71 -26.47
N ASP A 32 -6.90 -5.03 -25.83
CA ASP A 32 -6.61 -3.89 -24.97
C ASP A 32 -6.43 -4.31 -23.50
N PHE A 33 -6.85 -5.52 -23.12
CA PHE A 33 -6.76 -5.98 -21.74
C PHE A 33 -5.31 -6.25 -21.29
N ASN A 34 -4.57 -7.01 -22.10
CA ASN A 34 -3.15 -7.32 -21.92
C ASN A 34 -2.48 -7.16 -23.29
N GLY A 35 -2.41 -5.94 -23.74
CA GLY A 35 -1.97 -5.58 -25.07
C GLY A 35 -0.56 -5.04 -25.09
N LYS A 36 -0.44 -3.80 -25.49
CA LYS A 36 0.83 -3.10 -25.56
C LYS A 36 1.13 -2.43 -24.23
N GLU A 37 2.30 -2.72 -23.71
CA GLU A 37 2.85 -2.06 -22.53
C GLU A 37 2.67 -0.54 -22.58
N LYS A 38 2.18 0.08 -21.51
CA LYS A 38 1.77 1.48 -21.35
C LYS A 38 0.43 1.87 -22.00
N ASP A 39 -0.16 0.99 -22.79
CA ASP A 39 -1.35 1.34 -23.57
C ASP A 39 -2.39 0.19 -23.49
N ASP A 40 -2.52 -0.39 -22.29
CA ASP A 40 -3.46 -1.46 -21.99
C ASP A 40 -4.01 -1.38 -20.57
N VAL A 41 -5.10 -2.09 -20.34
CA VAL A 41 -5.84 -2.06 -19.06
C VAL A 41 -4.94 -2.40 -17.88
N ILE A 42 -4.12 -3.45 -17.99
CA ILE A 42 -3.29 -3.89 -16.84
C ILE A 42 -2.18 -2.90 -16.48
N SER A 43 -1.64 -2.15 -17.45
CA SER A 43 -0.67 -1.09 -17.18
C SER A 43 -1.31 0.07 -16.41
N TYR A 44 -2.55 0.48 -16.78
CA TYR A 44 -3.29 1.50 -16.03
C TYR A 44 -3.69 1.02 -14.64
N ILE A 45 -4.09 -0.25 -14.48
CA ILE A 45 -4.38 -0.83 -13.15
C ILE A 45 -3.13 -0.78 -12.26
N SER A 46 -1.96 -1.20 -12.78
CA SER A 46 -0.71 -1.11 -12.04
C SER A 46 -0.41 0.34 -11.62
N ALA A 47 -0.58 1.29 -12.53
CA ALA A 47 -0.31 2.70 -12.26
C ALA A 47 -1.24 3.29 -11.20
N LEU A 48 -2.55 3.12 -11.35
CA LEU A 48 -3.53 3.59 -10.37
C LEU A 48 -3.29 2.97 -8.99
N SER A 49 -3.03 1.66 -8.94
CA SER A 49 -2.76 0.96 -7.68
C SER A 49 -1.49 1.47 -6.99
N ASN A 50 -0.43 1.77 -7.74
CA ASN A 50 0.84 2.31 -7.22
C ASN A 50 0.76 3.78 -6.81
N MET A 51 -0.34 4.47 -7.14
CA MET A 51 -0.68 5.77 -6.58
C MET A 51 -1.54 5.56 -5.31
N GLU A 52 -2.74 6.02 -5.28
CA GLU A 52 -3.65 5.87 -4.12
C GLU A 52 -4.86 4.98 -4.43
N GLY A 53 -4.78 4.19 -5.50
CA GLY A 53 -5.92 3.52 -6.10
C GLY A 53 -6.70 4.47 -6.99
N GLY A 54 -7.91 4.08 -7.40
CA GLY A 54 -8.76 4.95 -8.20
C GLY A 54 -9.68 4.21 -9.16
N HIS A 55 -10.01 4.86 -10.28
CA HIS A 55 -11.01 4.38 -11.22
C HIS A 55 -10.48 4.41 -12.66
N LEU A 56 -10.73 3.34 -13.39
CA LEU A 56 -10.51 3.29 -14.83
C LEU A 56 -11.86 3.10 -15.52
N VAL A 57 -12.30 4.11 -16.27
CA VAL A 57 -13.55 4.09 -17.03
C VAL A 57 -13.23 3.69 -18.47
N ILE A 58 -13.81 2.60 -18.93
CA ILE A 58 -13.53 1.99 -20.24
C ILE A 58 -14.75 2.05 -21.13
N GLY A 59 -14.55 2.35 -22.41
CA GLY A 59 -15.60 2.49 -23.40
C GLY A 59 -16.12 3.92 -23.56
N VAL A 60 -15.32 4.88 -23.13
CA VAL A 60 -15.60 6.32 -23.24
C VAL A 60 -14.45 7.05 -23.90
N VAL A 61 -14.76 8.15 -24.59
CA VAL A 61 -13.74 9.01 -25.18
C VAL A 61 -13.05 9.79 -24.10
N ASP A 62 -11.73 9.78 -24.16
CA ASP A 62 -10.86 10.61 -23.34
C ASP A 62 -11.31 12.10 -23.39
N LYS A 63 -11.32 12.78 -22.24
CA LYS A 63 -11.70 14.19 -22.05
C LYS A 63 -13.20 14.55 -22.19
N THR A 64 -13.98 13.83 -22.96
CA THR A 64 -15.39 14.17 -23.20
C THR A 64 -16.38 13.24 -22.53
N LEU A 65 -15.95 12.06 -22.09
CA LEU A 65 -16.82 10.95 -21.62
C LEU A 65 -17.93 10.57 -22.60
N GLU A 66 -17.76 10.88 -23.89
CA GLU A 66 -18.66 10.37 -24.90
C GLU A 66 -18.62 8.84 -24.92
N ILE A 67 -19.77 8.19 -24.83
CA ILE A 67 -19.85 6.73 -24.76
C ILE A 67 -19.66 6.14 -26.15
N VAL A 68 -18.55 5.45 -26.34
CA VAL A 68 -18.25 4.69 -27.55
C VAL A 68 -18.50 3.19 -27.39
N GLY A 69 -18.45 2.73 -26.14
CA GLY A 69 -18.60 1.33 -25.77
C GLY A 69 -17.34 0.49 -25.99
N THR A 70 -17.25 -0.62 -25.26
CA THR A 70 -16.19 -1.61 -25.42
C THR A 70 -16.76 -2.99 -25.76
N ASN A 71 -16.03 -3.78 -26.52
CA ASN A 71 -16.33 -5.19 -26.71
C ASN A 71 -15.60 -5.99 -25.63
N THR A 72 -16.36 -6.53 -24.68
CA THR A 72 -15.82 -7.31 -23.55
C THR A 72 -15.27 -8.67 -23.97
N TYR A 73 -15.48 -9.08 -25.22
CA TYR A 73 -15.02 -10.35 -25.78
C TYR A 73 -15.57 -11.55 -24.97
N ASN A 74 -14.72 -12.35 -24.36
CA ASN A 74 -15.11 -13.50 -23.53
C ASN A 74 -15.03 -13.20 -22.01
N TYR A 75 -14.81 -11.95 -21.63
CA TYR A 75 -14.76 -11.56 -20.24
C TYR A 75 -16.14 -11.17 -19.76
N ASP A 76 -16.58 -11.78 -18.67
CA ASP A 76 -17.53 -11.21 -17.72
C ASP A 76 -16.75 -10.51 -16.60
N VAL A 77 -17.45 -9.76 -15.76
CA VAL A 77 -16.82 -8.98 -14.67
C VAL A 77 -15.98 -9.85 -13.72
N GLN A 78 -16.37 -11.10 -13.47
CA GLN A 78 -15.63 -11.99 -12.58
C GLN A 78 -14.36 -12.53 -13.25
N LYS A 79 -14.45 -12.93 -14.50
CA LYS A 79 -13.27 -13.34 -15.28
C LYS A 79 -12.29 -12.19 -15.46
N ALA A 80 -12.81 -10.97 -15.69
CA ALA A 80 -11.97 -9.78 -15.78
C ALA A 80 -11.18 -9.55 -14.48
N ARG A 81 -11.84 -9.59 -13.31
CA ARG A 81 -11.19 -9.46 -12.01
C ARG A 81 -10.09 -10.52 -11.80
N LEU A 82 -10.41 -11.79 -12.01
CA LEU A 82 -9.42 -12.86 -11.89
C LEU A 82 -8.24 -12.65 -12.84
N ARG A 83 -8.50 -12.25 -14.07
CA ARG A 83 -7.45 -12.00 -15.04
C ARG A 83 -6.56 -10.82 -14.67
N MET A 84 -7.12 -9.77 -14.06
CA MET A 84 -6.34 -8.64 -13.52
C MET A 84 -5.39 -9.10 -12.43
N THR A 85 -5.87 -9.88 -11.46
CA THR A 85 -5.04 -10.40 -10.37
C THR A 85 -3.97 -11.40 -10.84
N ASP A 86 -4.24 -12.14 -11.91
CA ASP A 86 -3.26 -13.05 -12.51
C ASP A 86 -2.14 -12.30 -13.25
N LEU A 87 -2.48 -11.20 -13.93
CA LEU A 87 -1.55 -10.45 -14.78
C LEU A 87 -0.84 -9.32 -14.03
N CYS A 88 -1.43 -8.83 -12.94
CA CYS A 88 -0.84 -7.78 -12.11
C CYS A 88 -0.30 -8.37 -10.81
N ALA A 89 1.00 -8.61 -10.74
CA ALA A 89 1.62 -9.14 -9.54
C ALA A 89 1.45 -8.16 -8.36
N ASN A 90 1.10 -8.68 -7.19
CA ASN A 90 0.81 -7.94 -5.95
C ASN A 90 -0.49 -7.09 -5.98
N LEU A 91 -1.31 -7.16 -7.00
CA LEU A 91 -2.58 -6.43 -7.03
C LEU A 91 -3.51 -6.98 -5.92
N PRO A 92 -4.01 -6.15 -4.99
CA PRO A 92 -4.97 -6.60 -4.00
C PRO A 92 -6.28 -7.03 -4.67
N SER A 93 -6.81 -8.18 -4.28
CA SER A 93 -8.13 -8.62 -4.74
C SER A 93 -9.26 -7.94 -3.98
N GLU A 94 -9.01 -7.54 -2.74
CA GLU A 94 -9.95 -6.77 -1.92
C GLU A 94 -10.02 -5.33 -2.45
N GLY A 95 -11.24 -4.83 -2.66
CA GLY A 95 -11.48 -3.51 -3.24
C GLY A 95 -11.36 -3.44 -4.76
N LEU A 96 -10.90 -4.50 -5.44
CA LEU A 96 -10.93 -4.58 -6.91
C LEU A 96 -12.34 -4.96 -7.36
N LEU A 97 -13.05 -4.03 -8.00
CA LEU A 97 -14.40 -4.24 -8.51
C LEU A 97 -14.47 -3.85 -9.99
N VAL A 98 -15.35 -4.51 -10.71
CA VAL A 98 -15.71 -4.12 -12.09
C VAL A 98 -17.22 -3.95 -12.13
N GLU A 99 -17.65 -2.75 -12.44
CA GLU A 99 -19.05 -2.44 -12.70
C GLU A 99 -19.27 -2.40 -14.21
N GLU A 100 -20.28 -3.10 -14.67
CA GLU A 100 -20.66 -3.14 -16.08
C GLU A 100 -21.97 -2.40 -16.29
N PHE A 101 -21.96 -1.44 -17.20
CA PHE A 101 -23.12 -0.71 -17.66
C PHE A 101 -23.39 -1.03 -19.12
N ILE A 102 -24.64 -1.35 -19.44
CA ILE A 102 -25.08 -1.56 -20.83
C ILE A 102 -26.19 -0.57 -21.12
N THR A 103 -26.01 0.27 -22.14
CA THR A 103 -27.01 1.25 -22.55
C THR A 103 -28.23 0.57 -23.20
N GLU A 104 -29.44 1.03 -22.88
CA GLU A 104 -30.67 0.45 -23.35
C GLU A 104 -30.96 0.79 -24.83
N ASP A 105 -30.54 1.95 -25.26
CA ASP A 105 -30.78 2.52 -26.58
C ASP A 105 -29.75 2.07 -27.62
N SER A 106 -28.50 2.04 -27.29
CA SER A 106 -27.41 1.73 -28.22
C SER A 106 -26.68 0.41 -27.93
N HIS A 107 -27.02 -0.26 -26.84
CA HIS A 107 -26.40 -1.51 -26.37
C HIS A 107 -24.88 -1.43 -26.27
N LYS A 108 -24.35 -0.24 -25.96
CA LYS A 108 -22.94 -0.03 -25.71
C LYS A 108 -22.59 -0.45 -24.30
N THR A 109 -21.47 -1.13 -24.14
CA THR A 109 -20.96 -1.57 -22.83
C THR A 109 -19.88 -0.61 -22.35
N VAL A 110 -20.00 -0.18 -21.10
CA VAL A 110 -18.99 0.63 -20.37
C VAL A 110 -18.61 -0.13 -19.12
N TRP A 111 -17.32 -0.20 -18.83
CA TRP A 111 -16.82 -0.74 -17.58
C TRP A 111 -16.23 0.37 -16.72
N VAL A 112 -16.53 0.34 -15.43
CA VAL A 112 -15.85 1.10 -14.41
C VAL A 112 -15.09 0.13 -13.52
N ILE A 113 -13.76 0.21 -13.54
CA ILE A 113 -12.90 -0.63 -12.72
C ILE A 113 -12.45 0.20 -11.53
N HIS A 114 -12.85 -0.24 -10.33
CA HIS A 114 -12.37 0.31 -9.07
C HIS A 114 -11.07 -0.39 -8.73
N VAL A 115 -9.98 0.35 -8.74
CA VAL A 115 -8.63 -0.17 -8.52
C VAL A 115 -8.22 0.15 -7.08
N PRO A 116 -7.94 -0.86 -6.25
CA PRO A 116 -7.48 -0.63 -4.89
C PRO A 116 -6.05 -0.08 -4.87
N LYS A 117 -5.72 0.68 -3.82
CA LYS A 117 -4.32 1.02 -3.53
C LYS A 117 -3.51 -0.26 -3.32
N HIS A 118 -2.24 -0.24 -3.72
CA HIS A 118 -1.29 -1.31 -3.46
C HIS A 118 -1.21 -1.69 -1.97
N MET A 119 -0.84 -2.93 -1.70
CA MET A 119 -0.52 -3.34 -0.33
C MET A 119 0.75 -2.63 0.14
N LYS A 120 0.81 -2.30 1.42
CA LYS A 120 1.97 -1.65 2.03
C LYS A 120 3.27 -2.36 1.64
N ARG A 121 4.24 -1.59 1.20
CA ARG A 121 5.58 -2.05 0.78
C ARG A 121 5.59 -3.02 -0.40
N ARG A 122 4.50 -3.11 -1.17
CA ARG A 122 4.37 -4.04 -2.30
C ARG A 122 3.86 -3.33 -3.55
N PRO A 123 4.75 -2.80 -4.38
CA PRO A 123 4.35 -2.24 -5.67
C PRO A 123 3.62 -3.29 -6.53
N VAL A 124 2.67 -2.83 -7.31
CA VAL A 124 1.94 -3.65 -8.27
C VAL A 124 2.66 -3.61 -9.62
N TYR A 125 2.85 -4.77 -10.22
CA TYR A 125 3.58 -4.93 -11.47
C TYR A 125 2.64 -5.43 -12.58
N ALA A 126 2.76 -4.85 -13.76
CA ALA A 126 2.21 -5.35 -15.00
C ALA A 126 3.32 -5.41 -16.05
N HIS A 127 3.37 -6.44 -16.90
CA HIS A 127 4.48 -6.69 -17.85
C HIS A 127 5.86 -6.71 -17.18
N SER A 128 5.94 -7.22 -15.95
CA SER A 128 7.17 -7.25 -15.15
C SER A 128 7.74 -5.88 -14.77
N LYS A 129 6.96 -4.81 -14.94
CA LYS A 129 7.28 -3.44 -14.57
C LYS A 129 6.23 -2.86 -13.66
N ALA A 130 6.63 -1.97 -12.77
CA ALA A 130 5.71 -1.17 -11.97
C ALA A 130 5.46 0.16 -12.70
N TRP A 131 4.20 0.58 -12.75
CA TRP A 131 3.76 1.79 -13.45
C TRP A 131 3.28 2.84 -12.47
N GLN A 132 3.38 4.11 -12.86
CA GLN A 132 2.75 5.25 -12.20
C GLN A 132 2.22 6.23 -13.25
N ARG A 133 1.30 7.09 -12.81
CA ARG A 133 0.91 8.26 -13.59
C ARG A 133 1.79 9.44 -13.24
N LEU A 134 2.20 10.17 -14.25
CA LEU A 134 2.86 11.46 -14.13
C LEU A 134 2.17 12.40 -15.10
N ASP A 135 1.37 13.31 -14.58
CA ASP A 135 0.43 14.11 -15.38
C ASP A 135 -0.48 13.21 -16.24
N ASP A 136 -0.53 13.45 -17.54
CA ASP A 136 -1.33 12.68 -18.51
C ASP A 136 -0.59 11.45 -19.06
N SER A 137 0.58 11.11 -18.50
CA SER A 137 1.43 10.05 -19.03
C SER A 137 1.58 8.88 -18.09
N LEU A 138 1.54 7.68 -18.66
CA LEU A 138 1.89 6.47 -17.95
C LEU A 138 3.40 6.22 -18.09
N VAL A 139 4.11 6.22 -16.97
CA VAL A 139 5.56 6.03 -16.91
C VAL A 139 5.93 4.89 -15.97
N GLU A 140 7.11 4.34 -16.14
CA GLU A 140 7.63 3.37 -15.19
C GLU A 140 7.82 4.02 -13.82
N LEU A 141 7.57 3.27 -12.76
CA LEU A 141 7.63 3.74 -11.37
C LEU A 141 9.00 4.35 -11.10
N THR A 142 9.03 5.61 -10.69
CA THR A 142 10.28 6.31 -10.35
C THR A 142 10.86 5.79 -9.04
N ASP A 143 12.18 5.87 -8.87
CA ASP A 143 12.85 5.50 -7.61
C ASP A 143 12.26 6.26 -6.42
N SER A 144 11.91 7.53 -6.60
CA SER A 144 11.29 8.34 -5.56
C SER A 144 9.95 7.75 -5.10
N ARG A 145 9.07 7.38 -6.05
CA ARG A 145 7.77 6.79 -5.70
C ARG A 145 7.93 5.36 -5.15
N LEU A 146 8.86 4.59 -5.71
CA LEU A 146 9.18 3.27 -5.20
C LEU A 146 9.62 3.33 -3.73
N ASN A 147 10.50 4.27 -3.38
CA ASN A 147 10.93 4.47 -2.00
C ASN A 147 9.75 4.84 -1.09
N VAL A 148 8.85 5.73 -1.54
CA VAL A 148 7.62 6.05 -0.78
C VAL A 148 6.81 4.80 -0.48
N ILE A 149 6.60 3.92 -1.48
CA ILE A 149 5.85 2.67 -1.28
C ILE A 149 6.59 1.73 -0.31
N LEU A 150 7.91 1.58 -0.47
CA LEU A 150 8.71 0.68 0.37
C LEU A 150 8.84 1.18 1.82
N ASP A 151 8.77 2.49 2.04
CA ASP A 151 8.83 3.12 3.35
C ASP A 151 7.46 3.20 4.05
N GLU A 152 6.38 2.76 3.39
CA GLU A 152 5.06 2.73 4.02
C GLU A 152 5.07 1.83 5.25
N HIS A 153 4.85 2.42 6.42
CA HIS A 153 4.75 1.70 7.68
C HIS A 153 3.33 1.21 7.92
N ASP A 154 3.21 0.01 8.45
CA ASP A 154 1.94 -0.42 9.04
C ASP A 154 1.74 0.35 10.35
N SER A 155 0.74 1.24 10.40
CA SER A 155 0.38 1.94 11.63
C SER A 155 -0.03 0.99 12.76
N ALA A 156 -0.40 -0.26 12.42
CA ALA A 156 -0.64 -1.34 13.35
C ALA A 156 0.63 -2.17 13.66
N TYR A 157 1.72 -1.96 12.91
CA TYR A 157 2.96 -2.68 13.11
C TYR A 157 3.88 -1.90 14.03
N ASP A 158 3.82 -2.25 15.28
CA ASP A 158 4.80 -1.78 16.27
C ASP A 158 6.07 -2.65 16.19
N TRP A 159 7.07 -2.18 15.42
CA TRP A 159 8.35 -2.89 15.32
C TRP A 159 9.06 -2.98 16.69
N THR A 160 8.75 -2.07 17.61
CA THR A 160 9.35 -2.07 18.97
C THR A 160 8.77 -3.18 19.83
N ALA A 161 7.58 -3.68 19.47
CA ALA A 161 6.93 -4.82 20.14
C ALA A 161 7.38 -6.18 19.58
N GLN A 162 8.21 -6.20 18.52
CA GLN A 162 8.69 -7.46 17.97
C GLN A 162 9.74 -8.11 18.87
N ILE A 163 9.47 -9.38 19.18
CA ILE A 163 10.43 -10.23 19.91
C ILE A 163 11.42 -10.82 18.90
N VAL A 164 12.69 -10.42 19.03
CA VAL A 164 13.79 -11.05 18.28
C VAL A 164 14.38 -12.15 19.12
N ALA A 165 13.92 -13.39 18.90
CA ALA A 165 14.28 -14.55 19.74
C ALA A 165 15.80 -14.85 19.77
N THR A 166 16.54 -14.39 18.76
CA THR A 166 17.98 -14.58 18.63
C THR A 166 18.81 -13.43 19.20
N ALA A 167 18.16 -12.30 19.58
CA ALA A 167 18.88 -11.14 20.09
C ALA A 167 19.53 -11.44 21.45
N THR A 168 20.73 -10.94 21.63
CA THR A 168 21.53 -11.04 22.84
C THR A 168 21.94 -9.65 23.29
N ILE A 169 22.55 -9.53 24.46
CA ILE A 169 23.08 -8.26 24.93
C ILE A 169 24.19 -7.70 24.03
N ASP A 170 24.90 -8.58 23.33
CA ASP A 170 25.99 -8.21 22.44
C ASP A 170 25.49 -7.51 21.15
N ASP A 171 24.21 -7.61 20.86
CA ASP A 171 23.55 -6.89 19.75
C ASP A 171 23.22 -5.43 20.12
N LEU A 172 23.38 -5.04 21.38
CA LEU A 172 23.12 -3.69 21.85
C LEU A 172 24.38 -2.82 21.83
N ASP A 173 24.20 -1.55 21.49
CA ASP A 173 25.28 -0.57 21.56
C ASP A 173 25.71 -0.34 23.03
N SER A 174 26.99 -0.60 23.31
CA SER A 174 27.53 -0.50 24.67
C SER A 174 27.53 0.94 25.21
N ASP A 175 27.61 1.95 24.34
CA ASP A 175 27.60 3.34 24.76
C ASP A 175 26.17 3.80 25.01
N ALA A 176 25.19 3.27 24.28
CA ALA A 176 23.77 3.47 24.56
C ALA A 176 23.40 2.87 25.95
N ILE A 177 23.91 1.68 26.28
CA ILE A 177 23.69 1.08 27.61
C ILE A 177 24.29 1.96 28.74
N LYS A 178 25.50 2.50 28.53
CA LYS A 178 26.13 3.41 29.49
C LYS A 178 25.31 4.67 29.69
N LEU A 179 24.87 5.29 28.59
CA LEU A 179 24.03 6.49 28.62
C LEU A 179 22.71 6.24 29.35
N ALA A 180 22.05 5.13 29.03
CA ALA A 180 20.81 4.72 29.70
C ALA A 180 21.03 4.53 31.21
N ARG A 181 22.18 3.95 31.62
CA ARG A 181 22.54 3.76 33.02
C ARG A 181 22.71 5.09 33.75
N GLU A 182 23.38 6.06 33.15
CA GLU A 182 23.53 7.40 33.75
C GLU A 182 22.18 8.11 33.86
N GLY A 183 21.32 8.04 32.82
CA GLY A 183 19.96 8.58 32.89
C GLY A 183 19.12 7.92 33.99
N TYR A 184 19.25 6.60 34.16
CA TYR A 184 18.57 5.87 35.25
C TYR A 184 19.00 6.34 36.64
N LYS A 185 20.31 6.53 36.87
CA LYS A 185 20.85 7.03 38.13
C LYS A 185 20.33 8.44 38.44
N GLN A 186 20.27 9.31 37.46
CA GLN A 186 19.72 10.66 37.63
C GLN A 186 18.22 10.64 37.97
N ARG A 187 17.46 9.77 37.36
CA ARG A 187 16.01 9.67 37.59
C ARG A 187 15.67 8.95 38.91
N TYR A 188 16.52 7.99 39.32
CA TYR A 188 16.33 7.17 40.51
C TYR A 188 17.55 7.21 41.44
N PRO A 189 17.84 8.35 42.10
CA PRO A 189 19.06 8.52 42.92
C PRO A 189 19.22 7.50 44.04
N LYS A 190 18.10 6.96 44.55
CA LYS A 190 18.10 5.92 45.60
C LYS A 190 18.77 4.61 45.20
N PHE A 191 18.79 4.33 43.89
CA PHE A 191 19.41 3.12 43.32
C PHE A 191 20.78 3.39 42.69
N ALA A 192 21.26 4.62 42.66
CA ALA A 192 22.47 5.00 41.97
C ALA A 192 23.68 4.14 42.33
N LYS A 193 23.90 3.91 43.61
CA LYS A 193 25.02 3.10 44.13
C LYS A 193 24.90 1.62 43.75
N GLU A 194 23.69 1.07 43.79
CA GLU A 194 23.45 -0.32 43.45
C GLU A 194 23.56 -0.53 41.92
N CYS A 195 23.10 0.45 41.14
CA CYS A 195 23.12 0.43 39.70
C CYS A 195 24.53 0.20 39.12
N ASP A 196 25.57 0.73 39.76
CA ASP A 196 26.97 0.55 39.35
C ASP A 196 27.46 -0.89 39.53
N SER A 197 26.86 -1.64 40.43
CA SER A 197 27.21 -3.04 40.69
C SER A 197 26.49 -4.03 39.76
N TRP A 198 25.47 -3.60 39.07
CA TRP A 198 24.68 -4.50 38.19
C TRP A 198 25.39 -4.75 36.89
N LYS A 199 25.43 -6.03 36.45
CA LYS A 199 25.79 -6.38 35.11
C LYS A 199 24.73 -5.79 34.15
N ASP A 200 25.10 -5.55 32.90
CA ASP A 200 24.23 -4.88 31.95
C ASP A 200 22.88 -5.57 31.78
N VAL A 201 22.84 -6.91 31.70
CA VAL A 201 21.57 -7.67 31.63
C VAL A 201 20.69 -7.37 32.86
N VAL A 202 21.29 -7.37 34.07
CA VAL A 202 20.56 -7.10 35.32
C VAL A 202 20.10 -5.65 35.39
N PHE A 203 20.93 -4.73 34.90
CA PHE A 203 20.55 -3.32 34.81
C PHE A 203 19.33 -3.12 33.92
N LEU A 204 19.36 -3.68 32.71
CA LEU A 204 18.28 -3.55 31.77
C LEU A 204 16.98 -4.16 32.30
N ASP A 205 17.02 -5.35 32.92
CA ASP A 205 15.86 -5.96 33.57
C ASP A 205 15.27 -5.04 34.65
N LYS A 206 16.09 -4.48 35.52
CA LYS A 206 15.64 -3.60 36.59
C LYS A 206 15.13 -2.26 36.06
N ALA A 207 15.77 -1.69 35.05
CA ALA A 207 15.33 -0.47 34.43
C ALA A 207 13.93 -0.62 33.80
N CYS A 208 13.69 -1.71 33.09
CA CYS A 208 12.38 -1.99 32.53
C CYS A 208 11.28 -2.18 33.58
N LEU A 209 11.58 -2.89 34.68
CA LEU A 209 10.63 -3.09 35.78
C LEU A 209 10.33 -1.80 36.56
N THR A 210 11.25 -0.83 36.53
CA THR A 210 11.12 0.41 37.32
C THR A 210 10.44 1.53 36.52
N ILE A 211 10.45 1.45 35.21
CA ILE A 211 9.75 2.40 34.29
C ILE A 211 8.30 1.93 34.15
N GLU A 212 7.54 2.00 35.24
CA GLU A 212 6.12 1.67 35.21
C GLU A 212 5.37 2.49 34.14
N GLY A 213 4.74 1.79 33.22
CA GLY A 213 3.68 2.30 32.36
C GLY A 213 4.09 2.88 31.03
N LYS A 214 5.36 3.01 30.69
CA LYS A 214 5.78 3.47 29.35
C LYS A 214 6.27 2.36 28.43
N ILE A 215 6.58 1.20 28.95
CA ILE A 215 6.81 -0.01 28.18
C ILE A 215 5.60 -0.92 28.42
N SER A 216 4.46 -0.54 27.86
CA SER A 216 3.29 -1.40 27.86
C SER A 216 3.62 -2.66 27.07
N ASN A 217 3.56 -3.81 27.75
CA ASN A 217 3.57 -5.13 27.16
C ASN A 217 4.84 -5.63 26.47
N THR A 218 5.97 -5.01 26.64
CA THR A 218 7.21 -5.71 26.36
C THR A 218 7.39 -6.70 27.49
N THR A 219 6.89 -7.90 27.27
CA THR A 219 7.06 -8.99 28.19
C THR A 219 8.54 -9.38 28.17
N ILE A 220 9.30 -8.75 29.01
CA ILE A 220 10.64 -9.21 29.36
C ILE A 220 10.47 -10.36 30.33
N ALA A 221 9.59 -11.28 30.02
CA ALA A 221 9.39 -12.48 30.77
C ALA A 221 10.47 -13.46 30.39
N GLY A 222 11.56 -13.45 31.12
CA GLY A 222 12.49 -14.56 31.19
C GLY A 222 13.25 -14.96 29.91
N ASN A 223 13.01 -14.31 28.82
CA ASN A 223 13.70 -14.51 27.54
C ASN A 223 14.56 -13.29 27.23
N LYS A 224 15.77 -13.54 26.82
CA LYS A 224 16.82 -12.61 26.40
C LYS A 224 16.45 -11.71 25.21
N SER A 225 15.20 -11.31 25.08
CA SER A 225 14.67 -10.77 23.86
C SER A 225 14.19 -9.33 24.06
N THR A 226 14.66 -8.52 23.19
CA THR A 226 14.18 -7.20 22.77
C THR A 226 14.30 -6.09 23.80
N TRP A 227 15.45 -5.50 23.83
CA TRP A 227 15.67 -4.21 24.45
C TRP A 227 15.49 -3.14 23.38
N ALA A 228 14.36 -2.48 23.34
CA ALA A 228 14.22 -1.22 22.64
C ALA A 228 14.64 -0.11 23.59
N LEU A 229 15.81 0.45 23.42
CA LEU A 229 16.17 1.73 24.03
C LEU A 229 15.46 2.82 23.24
N VAL A 230 14.26 3.17 23.67
CA VAL A 230 13.53 4.29 23.11
C VAL A 230 14.14 5.56 23.70
N ASN A 231 14.82 6.33 22.87
CA ASN A 231 15.15 7.72 23.20
C ASN A 231 13.86 8.53 23.12
N ASP A 232 13.51 9.19 24.23
CA ASP A 232 12.51 10.28 24.25
C ASP A 232 13.10 11.52 23.58
#